data_9810837f15c15b99336e94953048a592
#
_entry.id   9810837f15c15b99336e94953048a592
#
_cell.length_a   1.000
_cell.length_b   1.000
_cell.length_c   1.000
_cell.angle_alpha   90.00
_cell.angle_beta   90.00
_cell.angle_gamma   90.00
#
_symmetry.space_group_name_H-M   'P 1'
#
loop_
_entity.id
_entity.type
_entity.pdbx_description
1 polymer ?
#
loop_
_entity_poly.entity_id
_entity_poly.type
_entity_poly.pdbx_seq_one_letter_code
_entity_poly.pdbx_strand_id
1 'polypeptide(L)'
;MSSEKLIAIGASTGGTEAIRHVLQPLPLSSPALLITQHMPPGFTRSFADRLNKLCQIGVKEAEDGERVLPGHAYIAPGDRHMELARSGANYQIKIHDGPAVNRHRPSVDVLFHSVAKQAGRNAVGVILTGMGNDGAAGMLAMRQAGAWTLRKRSKLRGVRHAARGHQYGWCLRSGRS
;
A
#
# COMPACT_ATOMS: atom_id res chain seq x y z
N MET A 1 20.04 -3.67 -12.19
CA MET A 1 18.58 -3.78 -11.89
C MET A 1 18.46 -4.20 -10.44
N SER A 2 17.71 -3.45 -9.63
CA SER A 2 17.45 -3.89 -8.25
C SER A 2 16.58 -5.15 -8.28
N SER A 3 17.01 -6.18 -7.57
CA SER A 3 16.22 -7.40 -7.34
C SER A 3 15.35 -7.30 -6.07
N GLU A 4 15.39 -6.14 -5.41
CA GLU A 4 14.64 -5.92 -4.18
C GLU A 4 13.14 -5.95 -4.45
N LYS A 5 12.45 -6.78 -3.67
CA LYS A 5 11.00 -6.85 -3.69
C LYS A 5 10.40 -5.78 -2.79
N LEU A 6 9.23 -5.27 -3.17
CA LEU A 6 8.46 -4.36 -2.33
C LEU A 6 6.96 -4.59 -2.46
N ILE A 7 6.23 -4.15 -1.45
CA ILE A 7 4.78 -4.28 -1.38
C ILE A 7 4.18 -2.87 -1.29
N ALA A 8 3.27 -2.55 -2.19
CA ALA A 8 2.50 -1.31 -2.16
C ALA A 8 1.07 -1.60 -1.69
N ILE A 9 0.63 -0.89 -0.67
CA ILE A 9 -0.69 -1.09 -0.05
C ILE A 9 -1.51 0.19 -0.15
N GLY A 10 -2.74 0.05 -0.63
CA GLY A 10 -3.75 1.09 -0.59
C GLY A 10 -4.90 0.72 0.33
N ALA A 11 -5.37 1.67 1.11
CA ALA A 11 -6.49 1.47 2.02
C ALA A 11 -7.27 2.77 2.28
N SER A 12 -8.52 2.62 2.66
CA SER A 12 -9.43 3.72 3.03
C SER A 12 -10.26 3.33 4.25
N THR A 13 -11.56 3.43 4.20
CA THR A 13 -12.46 3.11 5.33
C THR A 13 -12.18 1.73 5.91
N GLY A 14 -11.93 1.66 7.22
CA GLY A 14 -11.54 0.42 7.90
C GLY A 14 -10.11 -0.02 7.65
N GLY A 15 -9.33 0.79 6.92
CA GLY A 15 -7.96 0.47 6.51
C GLY A 15 -6.97 0.40 7.66
N THR A 16 -7.13 1.22 8.68
CA THR A 16 -6.21 1.23 9.82
C THR A 16 -6.14 -0.13 10.53
N GLU A 17 -7.27 -0.76 10.79
CA GLU A 17 -7.32 -2.10 11.37
C GLU A 17 -6.83 -3.16 10.38
N ALA A 18 -7.19 -3.05 9.10
CA ALA A 18 -6.74 -3.98 8.07
C ALA A 18 -5.21 -3.94 7.91
N ILE A 19 -4.62 -2.74 7.90
CA ILE A 19 -3.17 -2.55 7.83
C ILE A 19 -2.49 -3.18 9.07
N ARG A 20 -3.01 -2.93 10.26
CA ARG A 20 -2.49 -3.53 11.50
C ARG A 20 -2.47 -5.06 11.41
N HIS A 21 -3.54 -5.67 10.96
CA HIS A 21 -3.62 -7.13 10.80
C HIS A 21 -2.62 -7.69 9.79
N VAL A 22 -2.29 -6.92 8.76
CA VAL A 22 -1.28 -7.32 7.77
C VAL A 22 0.14 -7.17 8.33
N LEU A 23 0.44 -6.04 8.98
CA LEU A 23 1.81 -5.73 9.41
C LEU A 23 2.25 -6.47 10.67
N GLN A 24 1.33 -6.69 11.60
CA GLN A 24 1.66 -7.23 12.92
C GLN A 24 2.37 -8.60 12.89
N PRO A 25 1.97 -9.58 12.04
CA PRO A 25 2.65 -10.87 11.95
C PRO A 25 3.92 -10.88 11.09
N LEU A 26 4.27 -9.77 10.43
CA LEU A 26 5.40 -9.76 9.50
C LEU A 26 6.74 -9.83 10.23
N PRO A 27 7.65 -10.73 9.80
CA PRO A 27 9.00 -10.81 10.35
C PRO A 27 9.91 -9.69 9.82
N LEU A 28 11.04 -9.45 10.49
CA LEU A 28 12.04 -8.46 10.06
C LEU A 28 12.64 -8.73 8.67
N SER A 29 12.56 -9.95 8.19
CA SER A 29 12.99 -10.33 6.83
C SER A 29 12.00 -9.96 5.72
N SER A 30 10.90 -9.31 6.07
CA SER A 30 9.88 -8.91 5.09
C SER A 30 10.42 -7.88 4.09
N PRO A 31 9.92 -7.89 2.85
CA PRO A 31 10.18 -6.81 1.91
C PRO A 31 9.72 -5.45 2.47
N ALA A 32 10.24 -4.37 1.91
CA ALA A 32 9.75 -3.03 2.23
C ALA A 32 8.27 -2.87 1.84
N LEU A 33 7.54 -2.12 2.64
CA LEU A 33 6.13 -1.81 2.38
C LEU A 33 5.93 -0.30 2.25
N LEU A 34 5.25 0.12 1.19
CA LEU A 34 4.81 1.50 0.98
C LEU A 34 3.29 1.55 1.09
N ILE A 35 2.76 2.35 1.98
CA ILE A 35 1.36 2.32 2.37
C ILE A 35 0.73 3.69 2.22
N THR A 36 -0.35 3.77 1.44
CA THR A 36 -1.23 4.93 1.36
C THR A 36 -2.56 4.59 2.03
N GLN A 37 -2.84 5.25 3.13
CA GLN A 37 -4.13 5.24 3.83
C GLN A 37 -4.76 6.62 3.69
N HIS A 38 -6.01 6.70 3.24
CA HIS A 38 -6.74 7.96 3.23
C HIS A 38 -6.97 8.44 4.65
N MET A 39 -6.21 9.47 5.05
CA MET A 39 -6.14 9.95 6.42
C MET A 39 -5.71 11.42 6.45
N PRO A 40 -6.30 12.25 7.33
CA PRO A 40 -5.92 13.65 7.44
C PRO A 40 -4.48 13.83 7.95
N PRO A 41 -3.88 15.03 7.72
CA PRO A 41 -2.56 15.34 8.27
C PRO A 41 -2.56 15.30 9.81
N GLY A 42 -1.43 14.90 10.38
CA GLY A 42 -1.24 14.67 11.81
C GLY A 42 -1.65 13.28 12.28
N PHE A 43 -2.70 12.69 11.73
CA PHE A 43 -3.12 11.33 12.09
C PHE A 43 -2.21 10.24 11.53
N THR A 44 -1.58 10.46 10.39
CA THR A 44 -0.68 9.48 9.77
C THR A 44 0.57 9.25 10.61
N ARG A 45 1.11 10.26 11.26
CA ARG A 45 2.26 10.11 12.16
C ARG A 45 1.92 9.30 13.39
N SER A 46 0.84 9.64 14.10
CA SER A 46 0.41 8.88 15.29
C SER A 46 0.01 7.45 14.96
N PHE A 47 -0.57 7.22 13.79
CA PHE A 47 -0.86 5.88 13.28
C PHE A 47 0.41 5.06 13.05
N ALA A 48 1.41 5.64 12.39
CA ALA A 48 2.71 5.00 12.18
C ALA A 48 3.42 4.70 13.49
N ASP A 49 3.43 5.63 14.43
CA ASP A 49 4.07 5.46 15.74
C ASP A 49 3.41 4.33 16.55
N ARG A 50 2.08 4.24 16.50
CA ARG A 50 1.34 3.14 17.14
C ARG A 50 1.67 1.79 16.53
N LEU A 51 1.69 1.69 15.20
CA LEU A 51 2.06 0.46 14.51
C LEU A 51 3.51 0.06 14.80
N ASN A 52 4.41 1.02 14.88
CA ASN A 52 5.82 0.76 15.21
C ASN A 52 6.01 0.07 16.55
N LYS A 53 5.13 0.36 17.53
CA LYS A 53 5.14 -0.29 18.84
C LYS A 53 4.56 -1.71 18.82
N LEU A 54 3.67 -2.01 17.86
CA LEU A 54 2.95 -3.27 17.78
C LEU A 54 3.60 -4.30 16.85
N CYS A 55 4.45 -3.86 15.93
CA CYS A 55 5.03 -4.68 14.88
C CYS A 55 6.51 -4.97 15.13
N GLN A 56 7.00 -6.10 14.62
CA GLN A 56 8.43 -6.42 14.62
C GLN A 56 9.19 -5.58 13.58
N ILE A 57 8.58 -5.33 12.43
CA ILE A 57 9.13 -4.41 11.42
C ILE A 57 9.10 -2.97 11.91
N GLY A 58 10.03 -2.15 11.43
CA GLY A 58 9.98 -0.71 11.67
C GLY A 58 8.83 -0.08 10.89
N VAL A 59 8.04 0.76 11.53
CA VAL A 59 6.95 1.51 10.87
C VAL A 59 7.13 2.99 11.14
N LYS A 60 7.08 3.80 10.10
CA LYS A 60 7.23 5.25 10.20
C LYS A 60 6.37 5.99 9.20
N GLU A 61 6.05 7.25 9.49
CA GLU A 61 5.58 8.18 8.49
C GLU A 61 6.71 8.49 7.52
N ALA A 62 6.45 8.40 6.22
CA ALA A 62 7.45 8.56 5.19
C ALA A 62 7.97 10.00 5.11
N GLU A 63 9.26 10.14 4.82
CA GLU A 63 9.95 11.41 4.60
C GLU A 63 10.50 11.49 3.18
N ASP A 64 10.52 12.70 2.61
CA ASP A 64 11.04 12.91 1.27
C ASP A 64 12.53 12.56 1.19
N GLY A 65 12.90 11.83 0.13
CA GLY A 65 14.29 11.46 -0.15
C GLY A 65 14.83 10.30 0.66
N GLU A 66 14.06 9.71 1.57
CA GLU A 66 14.57 8.58 2.35
C GLU A 66 14.65 7.28 1.54
N ARG A 67 15.65 6.48 1.86
CA ARG A 67 15.84 5.17 1.24
C ARG A 67 14.80 4.17 1.73
N VAL A 68 14.25 3.40 0.79
CA VAL A 68 13.34 2.29 1.07
C VAL A 68 14.15 1.06 1.48
N LEU A 69 13.92 0.59 2.71
CA LEU A 69 14.68 -0.53 3.29
C LEU A 69 13.77 -1.73 3.57
N PRO A 70 14.25 -2.98 3.34
CA PRO A 70 13.56 -4.17 3.82
C PRO A 70 13.31 -4.13 5.33
N GLY A 71 12.26 -4.80 5.79
CA GLY A 71 11.89 -4.82 7.20
C GLY A 71 11.27 -3.52 7.71
N HIS A 72 10.90 -2.61 6.82
CA HIS A 72 10.27 -1.32 7.14
C HIS A 72 8.99 -1.10 6.36
N ALA A 73 8.04 -0.45 7.00
CA ALA A 73 6.81 0.05 6.38
C ALA A 73 6.78 1.59 6.47
N TYR A 74 6.44 2.22 5.36
CA TYR A 74 6.41 3.67 5.20
C TYR A 74 4.98 4.11 4.93
N ILE A 75 4.44 4.95 5.81
CA ILE A 75 3.07 5.48 5.71
C ILE A 75 3.11 6.84 5.03
N ALA A 76 2.36 7.02 3.97
CA ALA A 76 2.24 8.31 3.30
C ALA A 76 1.72 9.38 4.27
N PRO A 77 2.37 10.55 4.37
CA PRO A 77 1.87 11.63 5.23
C PRO A 77 0.53 12.16 4.71
N GLY A 78 -0.36 12.48 5.65
CA GLY A 78 -1.65 13.10 5.32
C GLY A 78 -1.47 14.40 4.55
N ASP A 79 -2.37 14.67 3.60
CA ASP A 79 -2.38 15.84 2.73
C ASP A 79 -1.15 15.97 1.80
N ARG A 80 -0.39 14.89 1.60
CA ARG A 80 0.74 14.84 0.66
C ARG A 80 0.76 13.52 -0.10
N HIS A 81 1.22 13.54 -1.35
CA HIS A 81 1.41 12.33 -2.14
C HIS A 81 2.76 11.66 -1.84
N MET A 82 2.76 10.34 -1.83
CA MET A 82 3.97 9.52 -1.76
C MET A 82 4.14 8.74 -3.06
N GLU A 83 5.32 8.83 -3.63
CA GLU A 83 5.73 8.07 -4.81
C GLU A 83 7.01 7.27 -4.54
N LEU A 84 7.16 6.18 -5.27
CA LEU A 84 8.42 5.46 -5.36
C LEU A 84 9.30 6.13 -6.43
N ALA A 85 10.55 6.41 -6.07
CA ALA A 85 11.57 6.89 -6.98
C ALA A 85 12.79 5.97 -6.94
N ARG A 86 13.72 6.17 -7.85
CA ARG A 86 15.01 5.47 -7.87
C ARG A 86 16.16 6.46 -7.73
N SER A 87 17.17 6.05 -6.97
CA SER A 87 18.46 6.72 -6.90
C SER A 87 19.55 5.68 -7.12
N GLY A 88 20.07 5.62 -8.34
CA GLY A 88 20.99 4.55 -8.74
C GLY A 88 20.33 3.16 -8.65
N ALA A 89 20.93 2.26 -7.87
CA ALA A 89 20.38 0.91 -7.65
C ALA A 89 19.35 0.85 -6.53
N ASN A 90 19.13 1.93 -5.79
CA ASN A 90 18.28 1.96 -4.61
C ASN A 90 16.92 2.57 -4.92
N TYR A 91 15.90 2.16 -4.17
CA TYR A 91 14.62 2.82 -4.13
C TYR A 91 14.61 3.93 -3.09
N GLN A 92 13.95 5.02 -3.44
CA GLN A 92 13.74 6.19 -2.59
C GLN A 92 12.26 6.56 -2.53
N ILE A 93 11.89 7.25 -1.46
CA ILE A 93 10.57 7.86 -1.32
C ILE A 93 10.62 9.30 -1.83
N LYS A 94 9.62 9.69 -2.60
CA LYS A 94 9.36 11.06 -2.99
C LYS A 94 8.03 11.51 -2.42
N ILE A 95 8.06 12.60 -1.67
CA ILE A 95 6.85 13.24 -1.12
C ILE A 95 6.64 14.57 -1.83
N HIS A 96 5.42 14.85 -2.27
CA HIS A 96 5.10 16.10 -2.94
C HIS A 96 3.66 16.57 -2.68
N ASP A 97 3.43 17.87 -2.93
CA ASP A 97 2.15 18.55 -2.70
C ASP A 97 1.35 18.74 -3.99
N GLY A 98 1.46 17.81 -4.94
CA GLY A 98 0.68 17.83 -6.16
C GLY A 98 -0.83 17.84 -5.89
N PRO A 99 -1.67 18.18 -6.87
CA PRO A 99 -3.11 18.26 -6.70
C PRO A 99 -3.69 16.92 -6.27
N ALA A 100 -4.82 16.95 -5.59
CA ALA A 100 -5.56 15.73 -5.22
C ALA A 100 -5.90 14.91 -6.48
N VAL A 101 -5.76 13.60 -6.38
CA VAL A 101 -6.10 12.63 -7.43
C VAL A 101 -7.25 11.77 -6.93
N ASN A 102 -8.30 11.60 -7.73
CA ASN A 102 -9.53 10.95 -7.31
C ASN A 102 -10.13 11.57 -6.03
N ARG A 103 -9.97 12.88 -5.85
CA ARG A 103 -10.36 13.65 -4.66
C ARG A 103 -9.59 13.27 -3.38
N HIS A 104 -8.45 12.57 -3.51
CA HIS A 104 -7.62 12.16 -2.38
C HIS A 104 -6.19 12.69 -2.47
N ARG A 105 -5.66 13.08 -1.33
CA ARG A 105 -4.26 13.38 -1.10
C ARG A 105 -3.90 13.02 0.35
N PRO A 106 -3.16 11.91 0.57
CA PRO A 106 -2.51 11.03 -0.42
C PRO A 106 -3.48 10.22 -1.26
N SER A 107 -3.08 9.93 -2.51
CA SER A 107 -3.81 9.06 -3.43
C SER A 107 -3.09 7.72 -3.60
N VAL A 108 -3.87 6.64 -3.58
CA VAL A 108 -3.38 5.29 -3.86
C VAL A 108 -2.89 5.16 -5.30
N ASP A 109 -3.61 5.75 -6.26
CA ASP A 109 -3.20 5.73 -7.67
C ASP A 109 -1.85 6.39 -7.89
N VAL A 110 -1.57 7.51 -7.21
CA VAL A 110 -0.25 8.18 -7.30
C VAL A 110 0.87 7.24 -6.87
N LEU A 111 0.71 6.57 -5.74
CA LEU A 111 1.69 5.58 -5.29
C LEU A 111 1.83 4.43 -6.28
N PHE A 112 0.72 3.82 -6.67
CA PHE A 112 0.72 2.61 -7.49
C PHE A 112 1.27 2.85 -8.90
N HIS A 113 0.98 3.98 -9.52
CA HIS A 113 1.58 4.35 -10.81
C HIS A 113 3.10 4.47 -10.73
N SER A 114 3.62 5.08 -9.68
CA SER A 114 5.07 5.20 -9.45
C SER A 114 5.72 3.83 -9.22
N VAL A 115 5.07 2.97 -8.46
CA VAL A 115 5.54 1.60 -8.19
C VAL A 115 5.54 0.75 -9.47
N ALA A 116 4.50 0.86 -10.30
CA ALA A 116 4.45 0.20 -11.60
C ALA A 116 5.63 0.61 -12.48
N LYS A 117 5.94 1.90 -12.52
CA LYS A 117 7.03 2.46 -13.33
C LYS A 117 8.42 2.06 -12.82
N GLN A 118 8.64 2.11 -11.51
CA GLN A 118 9.97 1.96 -10.92
C GLN A 118 10.32 0.52 -10.55
N ALA A 119 9.36 -0.27 -10.09
CA ALA A 119 9.58 -1.62 -9.58
C ALA A 119 9.02 -2.71 -10.49
N GLY A 120 7.96 -2.45 -11.23
CA GLY A 120 7.37 -3.39 -12.15
C GLY A 120 7.10 -4.76 -11.52
N ARG A 121 7.65 -5.82 -12.10
CA ARG A 121 7.51 -7.21 -11.62
C ARG A 121 8.09 -7.48 -10.23
N ASN A 122 8.89 -6.58 -9.69
CA ASN A 122 9.45 -6.70 -8.35
C ASN A 122 8.48 -6.24 -7.25
N ALA A 123 7.32 -5.75 -7.62
CA ALA A 123 6.33 -5.26 -6.69
C ALA A 123 5.11 -6.16 -6.57
N VAL A 124 4.46 -6.07 -5.42
CA VAL A 124 3.13 -6.60 -5.18
C VAL A 124 2.23 -5.42 -4.81
N GLY A 125 1.11 -5.27 -5.51
CA GLY A 125 0.10 -4.26 -5.22
C GLY A 125 -1.08 -4.85 -4.45
N VAL A 126 -1.47 -4.24 -3.35
CA VAL A 126 -2.54 -4.71 -2.48
C VAL A 126 -3.53 -3.59 -2.19
N ILE A 127 -4.82 -3.82 -2.42
CA ILE A 127 -5.90 -2.98 -1.92
C ILE A 127 -6.65 -3.74 -0.82
N LEU A 128 -6.57 -3.22 0.40
CA LEU A 128 -7.16 -3.88 1.58
C LEU A 128 -8.63 -3.54 1.76
N THR A 129 -8.94 -2.25 1.74
CA THR A 129 -10.29 -1.75 1.96
C THR A 129 -10.47 -0.44 1.20
N GLY A 130 -11.68 -0.10 0.86
CA GLY A 130 -11.98 1.19 0.30
C GLY A 130 -13.32 1.21 -0.42
N MET A 131 -13.95 2.38 -0.38
CA MET A 131 -15.07 2.73 -1.25
C MET A 131 -14.56 3.78 -2.24
N GLY A 132 -14.78 3.56 -3.52
CA GLY A 132 -14.37 4.48 -4.58
C GLY A 132 -13.34 3.88 -5.53
N ASN A 133 -12.82 4.74 -6.41
CA ASN A 133 -12.00 4.33 -7.55
C ASN A 133 -10.48 4.53 -7.33
N ASP A 134 -10.08 5.19 -6.23
CA ASP A 134 -8.66 5.44 -5.98
C ASP A 134 -7.91 4.11 -5.78
N GLY A 135 -6.90 3.90 -6.58
CA GLY A 135 -6.12 2.68 -6.64
C GLY A 135 -6.48 1.74 -7.79
N ALA A 136 -7.63 1.91 -8.44
CA ALA A 136 -8.06 1.02 -9.53
C ALA A 136 -7.18 1.14 -10.77
N ALA A 137 -6.92 2.36 -11.21
CA ALA A 137 -6.05 2.63 -12.38
C ALA A 137 -4.59 2.25 -12.08
N GLY A 138 -4.10 2.58 -10.90
CA GLY A 138 -2.76 2.22 -10.45
C GLY A 138 -2.55 0.71 -10.32
N MET A 139 -3.55 -0.01 -9.82
CA MET A 139 -3.54 -1.47 -9.76
C MET A 139 -3.44 -2.10 -11.15
N LEU A 140 -4.18 -1.57 -12.13
CA LEU A 140 -4.11 -2.01 -13.51
C LEU A 140 -2.71 -1.73 -14.09
N ALA A 141 -2.16 -0.55 -13.85
CA ALA A 141 -0.81 -0.20 -14.30
C ALA A 141 0.25 -1.14 -13.69
N MET A 142 0.13 -1.48 -12.42
CA MET A 142 1.02 -2.44 -11.77
C MET A 142 0.93 -3.83 -12.41
N ARG A 143 -0.28 -4.31 -12.70
CA ARG A 143 -0.46 -5.59 -13.43
C ARG A 143 0.15 -5.58 -14.81
N GLN A 144 -0.07 -4.52 -15.57
CA GLN A 144 0.51 -4.37 -16.92
C GLN A 144 2.04 -4.32 -16.88
N ALA A 145 2.62 -3.82 -15.79
CA ALA A 145 4.06 -3.81 -15.55
C ALA A 145 4.62 -5.16 -15.00
N GLY A 146 3.76 -6.17 -14.84
CA GLY A 146 4.16 -7.51 -14.40
C GLY A 146 4.10 -7.75 -12.90
N ALA A 147 3.60 -6.81 -12.11
CA ALA A 147 3.42 -6.97 -10.67
C ALA A 147 2.26 -7.92 -10.35
N TRP A 148 2.38 -8.60 -9.22
CA TRP A 148 1.24 -9.31 -8.62
C TRP A 148 0.30 -8.31 -7.97
N THR A 149 -1.00 -8.54 -8.09
CA THR A 149 -2.02 -7.66 -7.52
C THR A 149 -3.07 -8.44 -6.76
N LEU A 150 -3.40 -7.93 -5.57
CA LEU A 150 -4.33 -8.53 -4.64
C LEU A 150 -5.37 -7.49 -4.21
N ARG A 151 -6.64 -7.86 -4.22
CA ARG A 151 -7.71 -7.01 -3.70
C ARG A 151 -8.57 -7.82 -2.73
N LYS A 152 -8.74 -7.29 -1.51
CA LYS A 152 -9.70 -7.87 -0.57
C LYS A 152 -11.11 -7.62 -1.10
N ARG A 153 -11.88 -8.69 -1.30
CA ARG A 153 -13.30 -8.58 -1.65
C ARG A 153 -14.07 -8.01 -0.46
N SER A 154 -14.75 -6.87 -0.68
CA SER A 154 -15.79 -6.44 0.26
C SER A 154 -16.93 -7.45 0.17
N LYS A 155 -17.41 -7.94 1.32
CA LYS A 155 -18.69 -8.66 1.34
C LYS A 155 -19.76 -7.67 0.89
N LEU A 156 -20.38 -7.92 -0.26
CA LEU A 156 -21.59 -7.21 -0.68
C LEU A 156 -22.61 -7.32 0.47
N ARG A 157 -23.07 -6.19 1.00
CA ARG A 157 -24.21 -6.15 1.89
C ARG A 157 -25.43 -6.57 1.08
N GLY A 158 -25.99 -7.72 1.39
CA GLY A 158 -27.28 -8.14 0.87
C GLY A 158 -27.29 -9.54 0.28
N VAL A 159 -27.11 -10.56 1.09
CA VAL A 159 -27.89 -11.82 1.05
C VAL A 159 -27.79 -12.43 2.45
N ARG A 160 -28.92 -12.49 3.15
CA ARG A 160 -29.06 -13.31 4.35
C ARG A 160 -29.00 -14.77 3.92
N HIS A 161 -27.95 -15.47 4.32
CA HIS A 161 -28.08 -16.88 4.69
C HIS A 161 -26.90 -17.24 5.61
N ALA A 162 -27.27 -17.79 6.74
CA ALA A 162 -26.37 -18.28 7.75
C ALA A 162 -25.55 -19.47 7.23
N ALA A 163 -24.25 -19.38 7.33
CA ALA A 163 -23.37 -20.53 7.50
C ALA A 163 -22.05 -20.07 8.09
N ARG A 164 -21.67 -20.73 9.16
CA ARG A 164 -20.43 -20.53 9.92
C ARG A 164 -19.21 -20.78 9.03
N GLY A 165 -18.24 -19.92 9.12
CA GLY A 165 -16.93 -20.15 8.51
C GLY A 165 -16.21 -18.83 8.25
N HIS A 166 -15.20 -18.53 9.07
CA HIS A 166 -14.26 -17.46 8.79
C HIS A 166 -13.42 -17.85 7.57
N GLN A 167 -13.78 -17.34 6.40
CA GLN A 167 -12.93 -17.40 5.23
C GLN A 167 -12.67 -15.99 4.72
N TYR A 168 -11.45 -15.52 4.93
CA TYR A 168 -10.93 -14.35 4.23
C TYR A 168 -10.66 -14.75 2.78
N GLY A 169 -11.56 -14.39 1.88
CA GLY A 169 -11.39 -14.67 0.45
C GLY A 169 -10.40 -13.69 -0.18
N TRP A 170 -9.24 -14.17 -0.58
CA TRP A 170 -8.29 -13.45 -1.41
C TRP A 170 -8.50 -13.84 -2.87
N CYS A 171 -8.56 -12.87 -3.76
CA CYS A 171 -8.61 -13.14 -5.20
C CYS A 171 -7.25 -12.82 -5.83
N LEU A 172 -6.51 -13.89 -6.16
CA LEU A 172 -5.29 -13.80 -6.96
C LEU A 172 -5.68 -13.70 -8.45
N ARG A 173 -5.29 -12.64 -9.11
CA ARG A 173 -5.30 -12.59 -10.57
C ARG A 173 -3.88 -12.39 -11.07
N SER A 174 -3.31 -13.45 -11.62
CA SER A 174 -2.07 -13.41 -12.37
C SER A 174 -2.38 -12.88 -13.78
N GLY A 175 -1.70 -11.84 -14.20
CA GLY A 175 -1.72 -11.42 -15.59
C GLY A 175 -0.80 -12.32 -16.41
N ARG A 176 -1.37 -13.29 -17.12
CA ARG A 176 -0.78 -13.84 -18.33
C ARG A 176 -1.79 -13.60 -19.44
N SER A 177 -1.42 -12.82 -20.41
CA SER A 177 -1.93 -12.88 -21.77
C SER A 177 -1.03 -13.79 -22.55
#